data_2dd28a3650eb8bd419cf91717598b234
#
_entry.id   2dd28a3650eb8bd419cf91717598b234
#
_cell.length_a   1.000
_cell.length_b   1.000
_cell.length_c   1.000
_cell.angle_alpha   90.00
_cell.angle_beta   90.00
_cell.angle_gamma   90.00
#
_symmetry.space_group_name_H-M   'P 1'
#
loop_
_entity.id
_entity.type
_entity.pdbx_description
1 polymer ?
#
loop_
_entity_poly.entity_id
_entity_poly.type
_entity_poly.pdbx_seq_one_letter_code
_entity_poly.pdbx_strand_id
1 'polypeptide(L)'
;MKKLIGPFKQIVTMDHLPLKGPIGDSMLRFVEAGGVIIEDDQIIEVGDFETLHKKYKVPIEEIESSSVLTPGFIDAHTHICYAGSRANDYSQKIQGLTYQEILANGGGIYNTVKKTRQSDFDSLKDQTSRRVDRHVNAGITTIEVKSGYGLSLPDELKMLEVIASINDSAIPDLVSTCLAAHVKPKEFDNNEAYLDYIISDILPSIKQKDLSNRVDIFIEENAFLPKESQKFLKISQDLGFTVTVHADQFTIGGAMVAAAVGAISADHLESSRDEDIRALINNDVTAVVLPGASLGLAGDFAPARKILDAGACLAIASDWNPGSAPMGDLLLQSALLSNFEKL
;
A
#
# COMPACT_ATOMS: atom_id res chain seq x y z
N MET A 1 25.78 -14.98 -13.01
CA MET A 1 25.92 -16.06 -14.03
C MET A 1 24.70 -15.97 -14.96
N LYS A 2 24.97 -16.07 -16.30
CA LYS A 2 23.89 -16.00 -17.31
C LYS A 2 23.17 -17.33 -17.46
N LYS A 3 21.83 -17.35 -17.46
CA LYS A 3 20.98 -18.51 -17.69
C LYS A 3 19.71 -18.15 -18.47
N LEU A 4 19.11 -19.18 -19.12
CA LEU A 4 17.80 -19.10 -19.75
C LEU A 4 16.78 -19.81 -18.85
N ILE A 5 15.68 -19.13 -18.52
CA ILE A 5 14.57 -19.70 -17.76
C ILE A 5 13.38 -19.88 -18.70
N GLY A 6 12.76 -21.05 -18.68
CA GLY A 6 11.60 -21.41 -19.53
C GLY A 6 11.64 -22.87 -19.98
N PRO A 7 10.76 -23.28 -20.91
CA PRO A 7 9.78 -22.45 -21.59
C PRO A 7 8.56 -22.11 -20.73
N PHE A 8 8.08 -20.87 -20.80
CA PHE A 8 6.77 -20.49 -20.28
C PHE A 8 5.72 -20.61 -21.40
N LYS A 9 4.50 -20.99 -21.04
CA LYS A 9 3.38 -20.97 -22.00
C LYS A 9 3.19 -19.57 -22.58
N GLN A 10 3.29 -18.55 -21.73
CA GLN A 10 3.16 -17.15 -22.10
C GLN A 10 3.94 -16.27 -21.15
N ILE A 11 4.50 -15.16 -21.63
CA ILE A 11 5.10 -14.11 -20.81
C ILE A 11 4.34 -12.81 -21.06
N VAL A 12 3.86 -12.17 -20.01
CA VAL A 12 3.29 -10.81 -20.04
C VAL A 12 4.43 -9.84 -19.77
N THR A 13 4.88 -9.10 -20.77
CA THR A 13 6.13 -8.31 -20.64
C THR A 13 5.94 -6.98 -19.94
N MET A 14 4.73 -6.41 -19.98
CA MET A 14 4.41 -5.04 -19.50
C MET A 14 5.29 -3.94 -20.15
N ASP A 15 5.99 -4.25 -21.24
CA ASP A 15 6.85 -3.32 -21.95
C ASP A 15 6.05 -2.30 -22.79
N HIS A 16 6.64 -1.13 -23.01
CA HIS A 16 6.05 -0.03 -23.77
C HIS A 16 4.70 0.49 -23.25
N LEU A 17 4.32 0.17 -22.02
CA LEU A 17 3.15 0.74 -21.36
C LEU A 17 3.46 2.13 -20.82
N PRO A 18 2.47 3.04 -20.74
CA PRO A 18 2.64 4.29 -20.04
C PRO A 18 2.87 4.05 -18.54
N LEU A 19 3.66 4.89 -17.89
CA LEU A 19 3.91 4.78 -16.44
C LEU A 19 2.69 5.16 -15.59
N LYS A 20 1.75 5.89 -16.17
CA LYS A 20 0.51 6.35 -15.53
C LYS A 20 -0.64 6.35 -16.52
N GLY A 21 -1.86 6.33 -15.98
CA GLY A 21 -3.10 6.37 -16.74
C GLY A 21 -3.70 4.98 -16.95
N PRO A 22 -4.91 4.93 -17.55
CA PRO A 22 -5.58 3.67 -17.81
C PRO A 22 -4.84 2.86 -18.89
N ILE A 23 -4.70 1.57 -18.64
CA ILE A 23 -4.06 0.62 -19.57
C ILE A 23 -5.14 -0.30 -20.12
N GLY A 24 -5.42 -0.19 -21.42
CA GLY A 24 -6.36 -1.08 -22.08
C GLY A 24 -5.73 -2.44 -22.41
N ASP A 25 -6.51 -3.49 -22.42
CA ASP A 25 -6.07 -4.87 -22.68
C ASP A 25 -5.27 -5.00 -23.99
N SER A 26 -5.67 -4.24 -25.02
CA SER A 26 -5.01 -4.23 -26.34
C SER A 26 -3.58 -3.69 -26.31
N MET A 27 -3.18 -3.03 -25.22
CA MET A 27 -1.82 -2.51 -25.05
C MET A 27 -0.89 -3.57 -24.46
N LEU A 28 -1.43 -4.61 -23.83
CA LEU A 28 -0.64 -5.69 -23.24
C LEU A 28 0.05 -6.52 -24.34
N ARG A 29 1.35 -6.74 -24.17
CA ARG A 29 2.15 -7.57 -25.07
C ARG A 29 2.44 -8.90 -24.43
N PHE A 30 2.34 -9.93 -25.26
CA PHE A 30 2.57 -11.32 -24.87
C PHE A 30 3.65 -11.96 -25.73
N VAL A 31 4.47 -12.80 -25.12
CA VAL A 31 5.41 -13.70 -25.81
C VAL A 31 4.93 -15.12 -25.56
N GLU A 32 4.47 -15.79 -26.62
CA GLU A 32 4.07 -17.19 -26.59
C GLU A 32 5.31 -18.09 -26.58
N ALA A 33 5.24 -19.25 -25.92
CA ALA A 33 6.36 -20.17 -25.75
C ALA A 33 7.65 -19.44 -25.32
N GLY A 34 7.52 -18.54 -24.35
CA GLY A 34 8.53 -17.55 -24.01
C GLY A 34 9.65 -18.08 -23.13
N GLY A 35 10.78 -17.39 -23.18
CA GLY A 35 11.91 -17.56 -22.27
C GLY A 35 12.47 -16.21 -21.83
N VAL A 36 13.23 -16.25 -20.73
CA VAL A 36 13.91 -15.08 -20.17
C VAL A 36 15.37 -15.39 -19.98
N ILE A 37 16.23 -14.56 -20.56
CA ILE A 37 17.67 -14.56 -20.25
C ILE A 37 17.90 -13.64 -19.06
N ILE A 38 18.46 -14.20 -18.00
CA ILE A 38 18.91 -13.42 -16.85
C ILE A 38 20.43 -13.54 -16.69
N GLU A 39 21.04 -12.48 -16.21
CA GLU A 39 22.44 -12.45 -15.80
C GLU A 39 22.52 -11.78 -14.43
N ASP A 40 22.94 -12.57 -13.44
CA ASP A 40 22.90 -12.21 -12.03
C ASP A 40 21.47 -11.79 -11.60
N ASP A 41 21.22 -10.52 -11.33
CA ASP A 41 19.94 -9.93 -10.91
C ASP A 41 19.20 -9.18 -12.03
N GLN A 42 19.72 -9.22 -13.29
CA GLN A 42 19.19 -8.44 -14.40
C GLN A 42 18.53 -9.31 -15.47
N ILE A 43 17.38 -8.87 -15.95
CA ILE A 43 16.76 -9.41 -17.16
C ILE A 43 17.49 -8.83 -18.37
N ILE A 44 18.11 -9.70 -19.17
CA ILE A 44 18.88 -9.30 -20.35
C ILE A 44 18.02 -9.29 -21.60
N GLU A 45 17.16 -10.31 -21.75
CA GLU A 45 16.28 -10.42 -22.93
C GLU A 45 15.07 -11.32 -22.60
N VAL A 46 13.92 -10.95 -23.15
CA VAL A 46 12.69 -11.75 -23.13
C VAL A 46 12.29 -12.03 -24.57
N GLY A 47 11.93 -13.27 -24.89
CA GLY A 47 11.55 -13.62 -26.25
C GLY A 47 11.15 -15.08 -26.38
N ASP A 48 10.96 -15.53 -27.62
CA ASP A 48 10.69 -16.94 -27.92
C ASP A 48 11.82 -17.83 -27.38
N PHE A 49 11.46 -18.87 -26.64
CA PHE A 49 12.41 -19.73 -25.92
C PHE A 49 13.44 -20.40 -26.84
N GLU A 50 12.99 -20.97 -27.96
CA GLU A 50 13.88 -21.65 -28.89
C GLU A 50 14.87 -20.70 -29.57
N THR A 51 14.41 -19.49 -29.86
CA THR A 51 15.25 -18.42 -30.43
C THR A 51 16.34 -18.01 -29.45
N LEU A 52 15.96 -17.78 -28.19
CA LEU A 52 16.90 -17.42 -27.11
C LEU A 52 17.89 -18.54 -26.84
N HIS A 53 17.42 -19.79 -26.80
CA HIS A 53 18.28 -20.95 -26.58
C HIS A 53 19.37 -21.08 -27.67
N LYS A 54 19.00 -20.90 -28.95
CA LYS A 54 19.96 -20.92 -30.07
C LYS A 54 20.95 -19.76 -30.01
N LYS A 55 20.50 -18.58 -29.58
CA LYS A 55 21.32 -17.37 -29.54
C LYS A 55 22.34 -17.38 -28.42
N TYR A 56 21.94 -17.78 -27.21
CA TYR A 56 22.78 -17.59 -26.01
C TYR A 56 23.59 -18.82 -25.59
N LYS A 57 23.12 -20.05 -25.87
CA LYS A 57 23.81 -21.29 -25.50
C LYS A 57 24.28 -21.33 -24.04
N VAL A 58 23.42 -20.89 -23.13
CA VAL A 58 23.66 -20.83 -21.68
C VAL A 58 22.93 -21.99 -20.97
N PRO A 59 23.23 -22.27 -19.68
CA PRO A 59 22.44 -23.21 -18.90
C PRO A 59 20.97 -22.87 -18.91
N ILE A 60 20.12 -23.89 -18.93
CA ILE A 60 18.66 -23.76 -18.90
C ILE A 60 18.16 -24.10 -17.49
N GLU A 61 17.30 -23.26 -16.96
CA GLU A 61 16.42 -23.57 -15.84
C GLU A 61 15.03 -23.88 -16.42
N GLU A 62 14.73 -25.17 -16.53
CA GLU A 62 13.54 -25.64 -17.23
C GLU A 62 12.28 -25.46 -16.36
N ILE A 63 11.22 -24.94 -16.95
CA ILE A 63 9.90 -24.82 -16.33
C ILE A 63 9.02 -25.97 -16.84
N GLU A 64 8.87 -27.00 -16.03
CA GLU A 64 8.15 -28.22 -16.39
C GLU A 64 6.62 -28.03 -16.46
N SER A 65 6.07 -27.06 -15.70
CA SER A 65 4.64 -26.81 -15.65
C SER A 65 4.18 -25.79 -16.71
N SER A 66 2.96 -25.93 -17.20
CA SER A 66 2.33 -24.93 -18.08
C SER A 66 2.08 -23.63 -17.30
N SER A 67 3.04 -22.73 -17.32
CA SER A 67 3.06 -21.51 -16.49
C SER A 67 3.01 -20.25 -17.35
N VAL A 68 2.44 -19.19 -16.79
CA VAL A 68 2.50 -17.83 -17.34
C VAL A 68 3.44 -17.01 -16.44
N LEU A 69 4.40 -16.32 -17.06
CA LEU A 69 5.29 -15.42 -16.36
C LEU A 69 4.73 -13.99 -16.44
N THR A 70 4.65 -13.33 -15.30
CA THR A 70 4.31 -11.90 -15.16
C THR A 70 5.38 -11.20 -14.34
N PRO A 71 5.54 -9.87 -14.43
CA PRO A 71 6.24 -9.11 -13.40
C PRO A 71 5.65 -9.38 -12.01
N GLY A 72 6.46 -9.24 -10.97
CA GLY A 72 5.97 -9.32 -9.59
C GLY A 72 4.90 -8.28 -9.29
N PHE A 73 3.94 -8.64 -8.45
CA PHE A 73 2.88 -7.71 -8.05
C PHE A 73 3.40 -6.68 -7.05
N ILE A 74 2.71 -5.55 -6.97
CA ILE A 74 3.00 -4.44 -6.06
C ILE A 74 1.80 -4.24 -5.14
N ASP A 75 2.03 -4.27 -3.82
CA ASP A 75 1.03 -3.87 -2.85
C ASP A 75 1.34 -2.44 -2.38
N ALA A 76 0.62 -1.48 -2.94
CA ALA A 76 0.93 -0.06 -2.83
C ALA A 76 0.42 0.61 -1.54
N HIS A 77 -0.25 -0.14 -0.65
CA HIS A 77 -0.81 0.38 0.60
C HIS A 77 -0.99 -0.73 1.62
N THR A 78 -0.14 -0.74 2.65
CA THR A 78 -0.27 -1.68 3.76
C THR A 78 0.09 -1.05 5.11
N HIS A 79 -0.45 -1.65 6.18
CA HIS A 79 -0.12 -1.33 7.57
C HIS A 79 0.44 -2.57 8.29
N ILE A 80 1.25 -3.37 7.61
CA ILE A 80 1.71 -4.67 8.15
C ILE A 80 2.69 -4.56 9.31
N CYS A 81 3.25 -3.39 9.59
CA CYS A 81 4.11 -3.15 10.74
C CYS A 81 3.26 -2.86 12.00
N TYR A 82 2.79 -3.91 12.66
CA TYR A 82 2.03 -3.81 13.91
C TYR A 82 2.22 -5.03 14.80
N ALA A 83 1.99 -4.87 16.11
CA ALA A 83 1.96 -5.95 17.06
C ALA A 83 0.55 -6.30 17.54
N GLY A 84 0.35 -7.56 17.87
CA GLY A 84 -0.90 -8.08 18.40
C GLY A 84 -1.91 -8.45 17.33
N SER A 85 -3.19 -8.52 17.73
CA SER A 85 -4.31 -8.93 16.87
C SER A 85 -5.58 -8.21 17.31
N ARG A 86 -6.47 -7.98 16.35
CA ARG A 86 -7.83 -7.47 16.56
C ARG A 86 -8.92 -8.53 16.28
N ALA A 87 -8.54 -9.81 16.35
CA ALA A 87 -9.48 -10.91 16.17
C ALA A 87 -10.69 -10.83 17.12
N ASN A 88 -10.50 -10.30 18.36
CA ASN A 88 -11.58 -10.08 19.29
C ASN A 88 -12.57 -8.99 18.82
N ASP A 89 -12.08 -7.91 18.20
CA ASP A 89 -12.92 -6.87 17.61
C ASP A 89 -13.79 -7.47 16.49
N TYR A 90 -13.17 -8.30 15.64
CA TYR A 90 -13.87 -9.00 14.57
C TYR A 90 -14.94 -9.95 15.11
N SER A 91 -14.63 -10.72 16.16
CA SER A 91 -15.60 -11.59 16.84
C SER A 91 -16.80 -10.81 17.40
N GLN A 92 -16.54 -9.66 18.04
CA GLN A 92 -17.60 -8.78 18.57
C GLN A 92 -18.46 -8.20 17.44
N LYS A 93 -17.83 -7.80 16.32
CA LYS A 93 -18.55 -7.30 15.13
C LYS A 93 -19.51 -8.37 14.56
N ILE A 94 -19.07 -9.63 14.43
CA ILE A 94 -19.92 -10.73 13.96
C ILE A 94 -21.08 -10.99 14.92
N GLN A 95 -20.88 -10.75 16.21
CA GLN A 95 -21.95 -10.85 17.23
C GLN A 95 -22.94 -9.69 17.19
N GLY A 96 -22.70 -8.70 16.31
CA GLY A 96 -23.58 -7.56 16.10
C GLY A 96 -23.29 -6.35 16.99
N LEU A 97 -22.15 -6.32 17.69
CA LEU A 97 -21.76 -5.14 18.46
C LEU A 97 -21.42 -3.98 17.52
N THR A 98 -21.83 -2.80 17.92
CA THR A 98 -21.47 -1.57 17.23
C THR A 98 -19.99 -1.23 17.41
N TYR A 99 -19.45 -0.39 16.53
CA TYR A 99 -18.08 0.10 16.66
C TYR A 99 -17.82 0.80 18.00
N GLN A 100 -18.81 1.54 18.51
CA GLN A 100 -18.71 2.24 19.81
C GLN A 100 -18.61 1.25 20.99
N GLU A 101 -19.39 0.17 20.95
CA GLU A 101 -19.34 -0.89 21.98
C GLU A 101 -17.99 -1.61 21.92
N ILE A 102 -17.47 -1.89 20.72
CA ILE A 102 -16.13 -2.48 20.53
C ILE A 102 -15.04 -1.58 21.10
N LEU A 103 -15.11 -0.25 20.86
CA LEU A 103 -14.19 0.72 21.44
C LEU A 103 -14.28 0.75 22.97
N ALA A 104 -15.50 0.76 23.54
CA ALA A 104 -15.72 0.73 24.99
C ALA A 104 -15.14 -0.53 25.64
N ASN A 105 -15.16 -1.66 24.92
CA ASN A 105 -14.55 -2.92 25.33
C ASN A 105 -13.02 -2.97 25.14
N GLY A 106 -12.38 -1.83 24.82
CA GLY A 106 -10.94 -1.70 24.66
C GLY A 106 -10.40 -2.18 23.30
N GLY A 107 -11.27 -2.31 22.30
CA GLY A 107 -10.91 -2.56 20.91
C GLY A 107 -10.49 -1.29 20.15
N GLY A 108 -10.51 -1.35 18.82
CA GLY A 108 -10.18 -0.25 17.94
C GLY A 108 -8.69 0.03 17.78
N ILE A 109 -8.38 1.12 17.07
CA ILE A 109 -7.00 1.47 16.70
C ILE A 109 -6.09 1.64 17.92
N TYR A 110 -6.59 2.20 19.02
CA TYR A 110 -5.79 2.40 20.24
C TYR A 110 -5.33 1.10 20.90
N ASN A 111 -6.04 -0.02 20.70
CA ASN A 111 -5.57 -1.34 21.12
C ASN A 111 -4.32 -1.74 20.35
N THR A 112 -4.33 -1.55 19.03
CA THR A 112 -3.16 -1.81 18.18
C THR A 112 -2.00 -0.90 18.56
N VAL A 113 -2.25 0.41 18.75
CA VAL A 113 -1.24 1.38 19.23
C VAL A 113 -0.60 0.91 20.53
N LYS A 114 -1.41 0.56 21.53
CA LYS A 114 -0.92 0.07 22.81
C LYS A 114 0.00 -1.16 22.66
N LYS A 115 -0.43 -2.17 21.86
CA LYS A 115 0.34 -3.39 21.65
C LYS A 115 1.62 -3.14 20.87
N THR A 116 1.60 -2.25 19.88
CA THR A 116 2.78 -1.91 19.08
C THR A 116 3.80 -1.11 19.89
N ARG A 117 3.36 -0.17 20.73
CA ARG A 117 4.23 0.56 21.67
C ARG A 117 4.89 -0.39 22.67
N GLN A 118 4.15 -1.39 23.18
CA GLN A 118 4.64 -2.37 24.15
C GLN A 118 5.54 -3.45 23.55
N SER A 119 5.49 -3.66 22.25
CA SER A 119 6.36 -4.63 21.57
C SER A 119 7.78 -4.10 21.49
N ASP A 120 8.76 -4.94 21.85
CA ASP A 120 10.15 -4.67 21.56
C ASP A 120 10.44 -4.74 20.05
N PHE A 121 11.63 -4.28 19.67
CA PHE A 121 12.07 -4.21 18.28
C PHE A 121 12.06 -5.59 17.59
N ASP A 122 12.64 -6.59 18.23
CA ASP A 122 12.81 -7.93 17.64
C ASP A 122 11.47 -8.64 17.47
N SER A 123 10.59 -8.54 18.44
CA SER A 123 9.22 -9.09 18.37
C SER A 123 8.39 -8.41 17.27
N LEU A 124 8.51 -7.09 17.10
CA LEU A 124 7.81 -6.36 16.03
C LEU A 124 8.38 -6.71 14.66
N LYS A 125 9.72 -6.85 14.56
CA LYS A 125 10.42 -7.28 13.35
C LYS A 125 9.98 -8.68 12.92
N ASP A 126 9.97 -9.66 13.83
CA ASP A 126 9.54 -11.04 13.54
C ASP A 126 8.08 -11.09 13.02
N GLN A 127 7.16 -10.40 13.70
CA GLN A 127 5.76 -10.35 13.28
C GLN A 127 5.58 -9.70 11.90
N THR A 128 6.32 -8.63 11.61
CA THR A 128 6.27 -7.92 10.33
C THR A 128 6.90 -8.78 9.22
N SER A 129 8.05 -9.41 9.47
CA SER A 129 8.72 -10.31 8.51
C SER A 129 7.81 -11.46 8.07
N ARG A 130 7.08 -12.08 8.99
CA ARG A 130 6.11 -13.14 8.63
C ARG A 130 5.01 -12.66 7.70
N ARG A 131 4.61 -11.39 7.78
CA ARG A 131 3.63 -10.79 6.86
C ARG A 131 4.27 -10.48 5.51
N VAL A 132 5.52 -10.02 5.51
CA VAL A 132 6.32 -9.86 4.28
C VAL A 132 6.49 -11.20 3.55
N ASP A 133 6.81 -12.29 4.27
CA ASP A 133 6.92 -13.63 3.67
C ASP A 133 5.60 -14.09 3.02
N ARG A 134 4.46 -13.76 3.62
CA ARG A 134 3.16 -14.05 2.99
C ARG A 134 2.93 -13.28 1.70
N HIS A 135 3.37 -12.02 1.62
CA HIS A 135 3.34 -11.24 0.37
C HIS A 135 4.21 -11.90 -0.71
N VAL A 136 5.43 -12.28 -0.35
CA VAL A 136 6.34 -12.98 -1.28
C VAL A 136 5.71 -14.26 -1.81
N ASN A 137 5.12 -15.07 -0.94
CA ASN A 137 4.44 -16.31 -1.33
C ASN A 137 3.21 -16.07 -2.21
N ALA A 138 2.66 -14.86 -2.21
CA ALA A 138 1.59 -14.43 -3.12
C ALA A 138 2.12 -13.76 -4.40
N GLY A 139 3.44 -13.73 -4.63
CA GLY A 139 4.06 -13.15 -5.81
C GLY A 139 4.21 -11.63 -5.76
N ILE A 140 4.13 -11.01 -4.57
CA ILE A 140 4.31 -9.57 -4.38
C ILE A 140 5.79 -9.29 -4.12
N THR A 141 6.38 -8.42 -4.94
CA THR A 141 7.82 -8.11 -4.94
C THR A 141 8.14 -6.69 -4.51
N THR A 142 7.13 -5.84 -4.36
CA THR A 142 7.26 -4.49 -3.79
C THR A 142 6.07 -4.23 -2.87
N ILE A 143 6.35 -3.76 -1.65
CA ILE A 143 5.33 -3.55 -0.62
C ILE A 143 5.52 -2.16 -0.01
N GLU A 144 4.52 -1.31 -0.09
CA GLU A 144 4.48 -0.09 0.70
C GLU A 144 4.06 -0.43 2.13
N VAL A 145 4.87 -0.02 3.11
CA VAL A 145 4.63 -0.31 4.53
C VAL A 145 4.57 0.99 5.32
N LYS A 146 3.40 1.25 5.91
CA LYS A 146 3.16 2.43 6.73
C LYS A 146 3.51 2.17 8.19
N SER A 147 4.04 3.20 8.87
CA SER A 147 3.99 3.31 10.34
C SER A 147 2.59 3.69 10.81
N GLY A 148 2.41 4.42 11.91
CA GLY A 148 1.10 4.97 12.30
C GLY A 148 0.39 4.23 13.43
N TYR A 149 1.05 3.26 14.04
CA TYR A 149 0.62 2.66 15.31
C TYR A 149 1.57 2.99 16.46
N GLY A 150 2.58 3.84 16.23
CA GLY A 150 3.43 4.39 17.25
C GLY A 150 2.84 5.63 17.90
N LEU A 151 2.47 6.61 17.09
CA LEU A 151 1.88 7.91 17.45
C LEU A 151 2.74 8.71 18.45
N SER A 152 4.02 8.39 18.56
CA SER A 152 5.03 9.09 19.36
C SER A 152 6.37 9.00 18.66
N LEU A 153 7.27 9.95 18.90
CA LEU A 153 8.59 9.95 18.27
C LEU A 153 9.32 8.61 18.41
N PRO A 154 9.51 8.05 19.64
CA PRO A 154 10.27 6.81 19.78
C PRO A 154 9.59 5.61 19.12
N ASP A 155 8.26 5.55 19.13
CA ASP A 155 7.52 4.40 18.61
C ASP A 155 7.35 4.45 17.09
N GLU A 156 7.16 5.64 16.49
CA GLU A 156 7.16 5.81 15.04
C GLU A 156 8.55 5.49 14.45
N LEU A 157 9.63 5.99 15.09
CA LEU A 157 10.99 5.64 14.69
C LEU A 157 11.25 4.12 14.80
N LYS A 158 10.84 3.49 15.90
CA LYS A 158 10.96 2.03 16.08
C LYS A 158 10.28 1.27 14.93
N MET A 159 9.06 1.67 14.52
CA MET A 159 8.35 1.03 13.41
C MET A 159 9.10 1.19 12.09
N LEU A 160 9.56 2.40 11.77
CA LEU A 160 10.29 2.67 10.53
C LEU A 160 11.68 2.00 10.52
N GLU A 161 12.37 1.95 11.65
CA GLU A 161 13.63 1.21 11.81
C GLU A 161 13.43 -0.31 11.63
N VAL A 162 12.32 -0.85 12.11
CA VAL A 162 11.93 -2.26 11.85
C VAL A 162 11.75 -2.51 10.35
N ILE A 163 11.02 -1.63 9.66
CA ILE A 163 10.79 -1.74 8.20
C ILE A 163 12.13 -1.69 7.46
N ALA A 164 13.00 -0.72 7.78
CA ALA A 164 14.33 -0.60 7.18
C ALA A 164 15.18 -1.85 7.42
N SER A 165 15.21 -2.35 8.67
CA SER A 165 15.97 -3.56 9.02
C SER A 165 15.48 -4.85 8.34
N ILE A 166 14.19 -4.93 7.97
CA ILE A 166 13.67 -6.04 7.17
C ILE A 166 14.08 -5.84 5.72
N ASN A 167 13.99 -4.63 5.18
CA ASN A 167 14.32 -4.31 3.80
C ASN A 167 15.78 -4.65 3.43
N ASP A 168 16.71 -4.51 4.39
CA ASP A 168 18.12 -4.85 4.19
C ASP A 168 18.37 -6.33 3.82
N SER A 169 17.42 -7.22 4.11
CA SER A 169 17.57 -8.68 3.93
C SER A 169 16.37 -9.36 3.29
N ALA A 170 15.29 -8.64 3.03
CA ALA A 170 14.07 -9.19 2.44
C ALA A 170 14.23 -9.42 0.93
N ILE A 171 13.43 -10.33 0.38
CA ILE A 171 13.32 -10.54 -1.07
C ILE A 171 12.59 -9.36 -1.73
N PRO A 172 11.41 -8.90 -1.22
CA PRO A 172 10.72 -7.77 -1.82
C PRO A 172 11.32 -6.43 -1.39
N ASP A 173 11.19 -5.43 -2.23
CA ASP A 173 11.46 -4.05 -1.85
C ASP A 173 10.38 -3.53 -0.90
N LEU A 174 10.78 -3.00 0.26
CA LEU A 174 9.87 -2.35 1.19
C LEU A 174 9.99 -0.82 1.05
N VAL A 175 8.89 -0.17 0.72
CA VAL A 175 8.79 1.29 0.64
C VAL A 175 8.14 1.82 1.90
N SER A 176 8.93 2.43 2.78
CA SER A 176 8.43 2.96 4.05
C SER A 176 7.66 4.27 3.88
N THR A 177 6.53 4.40 4.59
CA THR A 177 5.72 5.62 4.67
C THR A 177 5.47 6.00 6.13
N CYS A 178 5.75 7.24 6.51
CA CYS A 178 5.39 7.75 7.82
C CYS A 178 3.91 8.14 7.87
N LEU A 179 3.11 7.40 8.64
CA LEU A 179 1.71 7.72 8.92
C LEU A 179 1.51 8.10 10.40
N ALA A 180 2.43 8.89 10.99
CA ALA A 180 2.22 9.40 12.35
C ALA A 180 0.87 10.14 12.49
N ALA A 181 0.40 10.78 11.41
CA ALA A 181 -0.91 11.41 11.34
C ALA A 181 -2.05 10.41 11.00
N HIS A 182 -2.07 9.23 11.62
CA HIS A 182 -3.14 8.24 11.48
C HIS A 182 -4.35 8.58 12.37
N VAL A 183 -4.09 8.87 13.62
CA VAL A 183 -5.09 9.35 14.59
C VAL A 183 -4.36 10.13 15.67
N LYS A 184 -5.03 11.13 16.25
CA LYS A 184 -4.46 11.90 17.37
C LYS A 184 -4.38 11.01 18.62
N PRO A 185 -3.20 10.82 19.25
CA PRO A 185 -3.09 10.09 20.51
C PRO A 185 -3.73 10.90 21.67
N LYS A 186 -4.14 10.17 22.72
CA LYS A 186 -4.86 10.75 23.86
C LYS A 186 -4.04 11.76 24.67
N GLU A 187 -2.74 11.74 24.52
CA GLU A 187 -1.76 12.60 25.19
C GLU A 187 -1.80 14.04 24.69
N PHE A 188 -2.45 14.31 23.56
CA PHE A 188 -2.60 15.65 22.97
C PHE A 188 -4.04 16.15 23.09
N ASP A 189 -4.21 17.42 23.42
CA ASP A 189 -5.54 18.03 23.60
C ASP A 189 -6.30 18.17 22.28
N ASN A 190 -5.62 18.54 21.19
CA ASN A 190 -6.22 18.77 19.88
C ASN A 190 -5.31 18.33 18.72
N ASN A 191 -5.88 18.26 17.53
CA ASN A 191 -5.18 17.82 16.31
C ASN A 191 -4.02 18.76 15.96
N GLU A 192 -4.21 20.08 16.08
CA GLU A 192 -3.20 21.07 15.71
C GLU A 192 -1.91 20.86 16.51
N ALA A 193 -2.03 20.74 17.83
CA ALA A 193 -0.87 20.47 18.70
C ALA A 193 -0.15 19.16 18.34
N TYR A 194 -0.90 18.13 17.95
CA TYR A 194 -0.30 16.88 17.53
C TYR A 194 0.38 16.96 16.16
N LEU A 195 -0.25 17.61 15.18
CA LEU A 195 0.37 17.84 13.86
C LEU A 195 1.62 18.71 13.97
N ASP A 196 1.62 19.75 14.82
CA ASP A 196 2.80 20.56 15.08
C ASP A 196 3.94 19.73 15.71
N TYR A 197 3.63 18.80 16.63
CA TYR A 197 4.61 17.86 17.17
C TYR A 197 5.17 16.91 16.09
N ILE A 198 4.33 16.41 15.19
CA ILE A 198 4.84 15.58 14.08
C ILE A 198 5.82 16.38 13.22
N ILE A 199 5.48 17.63 12.88
CA ILE A 199 6.32 18.52 12.05
C ILE A 199 7.63 18.88 12.75
N SER A 200 7.59 19.20 14.05
CA SER A 200 8.77 19.70 14.78
C SER A 200 9.73 18.60 15.23
N ASP A 201 9.22 17.42 15.56
CA ASP A 201 10.01 16.37 16.22
C ASP A 201 10.13 15.08 15.38
N ILE A 202 9.01 14.58 14.84
CA ILE A 202 8.99 13.28 14.16
C ILE A 202 9.60 13.39 12.76
N LEU A 203 9.09 14.28 11.90
CA LEU A 203 9.56 14.38 10.51
C LEU A 203 11.05 14.73 10.38
N PRO A 204 11.62 15.69 11.16
CA PRO A 204 13.06 15.95 11.13
C PRO A 204 13.89 14.74 11.54
N SER A 205 13.44 13.99 12.55
CA SER A 205 14.14 12.78 13.02
C SER A 205 14.14 11.66 11.96
N ILE A 206 13.03 11.49 11.23
CA ILE A 206 12.91 10.55 10.11
C ILE A 206 13.88 10.92 8.99
N LYS A 207 13.95 12.20 8.63
CA LYS A 207 14.89 12.70 7.60
C LYS A 207 16.34 12.51 8.03
N GLN A 208 16.68 12.84 9.26
CA GLN A 208 18.03 12.68 9.78
C GLN A 208 18.53 11.24 9.73
N LYS A 209 17.63 10.28 9.97
CA LYS A 209 17.93 8.84 9.96
C LYS A 209 17.70 8.17 8.60
N ASP A 210 17.22 8.90 7.59
CA ASP A 210 16.86 8.40 6.25
C ASP A 210 15.90 7.20 6.26
N LEU A 211 14.88 7.25 7.15
CA LEU A 211 13.97 6.13 7.37
C LEU A 211 12.77 6.12 6.41
N SER A 212 12.38 7.28 5.89
CA SER A 212 11.31 7.42 4.91
C SER A 212 11.41 8.75 4.16
N ASN A 213 11.00 8.73 2.89
CA ASN A 213 10.83 9.93 2.06
C ASN A 213 9.35 10.24 1.79
N ARG A 214 8.44 9.53 2.45
CA ARG A 214 7.00 9.61 2.21
C ARG A 214 6.24 9.84 3.52
N VAL A 215 5.24 10.73 3.46
CA VAL A 215 4.34 11.05 4.57
C VAL A 215 2.90 10.83 4.14
N ASP A 216 2.09 10.34 5.03
CA ASP A 216 0.67 10.11 4.85
C ASP A 216 -0.14 10.71 5.99
N ILE A 217 -1.43 10.98 5.76
CA ILE A 217 -2.38 11.46 6.74
C ILE A 217 -3.76 10.87 6.49
N PHE A 218 -4.48 10.53 7.56
CA PHE A 218 -5.86 10.05 7.47
C PHE A 218 -6.84 11.22 7.63
N ILE A 219 -7.51 11.59 6.51
CA ILE A 219 -8.47 12.70 6.47
C ILE A 219 -9.88 12.18 6.63
N GLU A 220 -10.43 12.35 7.83
CA GLU A 220 -11.78 11.95 8.21
C GLU A 220 -12.31 12.79 9.36
N GLU A 221 -13.65 12.85 9.53
CA GLU A 221 -14.31 13.60 10.60
C GLU A 221 -13.80 13.23 12.00
N ASN A 222 -13.45 11.96 12.23
CA ASN A 222 -12.98 11.45 13.51
C ASN A 222 -11.45 11.34 13.61
N ALA A 223 -10.72 11.87 12.62
CA ALA A 223 -9.27 11.90 12.58
C ALA A 223 -8.77 13.32 12.30
N PHE A 224 -8.29 13.62 11.10
CA PHE A 224 -7.82 14.96 10.75
C PHE A 224 -8.72 15.60 9.69
N LEU A 225 -9.06 16.88 9.88
CA LEU A 225 -9.95 17.61 8.99
C LEU A 225 -9.19 18.14 7.73
N PRO A 226 -9.87 18.34 6.59
CA PRO A 226 -9.23 18.74 5.34
C PRO A 226 -8.31 19.97 5.43
N LYS A 227 -8.74 21.02 6.17
CA LYS A 227 -7.98 22.27 6.26
C LYS A 227 -6.65 22.13 7.01
N GLU A 228 -6.64 21.43 8.13
CA GLU A 228 -5.43 21.20 8.93
C GLU A 228 -4.50 20.22 8.20
N SER A 229 -5.07 19.20 7.55
CA SER A 229 -4.35 18.23 6.75
C SER A 229 -3.63 18.87 5.55
N GLN A 230 -4.29 19.79 4.84
CA GLN A 230 -3.66 20.50 3.73
C GLN A 230 -2.45 21.32 4.18
N LYS A 231 -2.55 22.00 5.34
CA LYS A 231 -1.43 22.74 5.94
C LYS A 231 -0.28 21.80 6.29
N PHE A 232 -0.58 20.69 6.97
CA PHE A 232 0.39 19.67 7.36
C PHE A 232 1.14 19.08 6.16
N LEU A 233 0.42 18.68 5.10
CA LEU A 233 1.00 18.09 3.90
C LEU A 233 1.91 19.07 3.14
N LYS A 234 1.53 20.34 3.04
CA LYS A 234 2.38 21.36 2.43
C LYS A 234 3.69 21.56 3.20
N ILE A 235 3.63 21.63 4.52
CA ILE A 235 4.85 21.73 5.34
C ILE A 235 5.71 20.46 5.20
N SER A 236 5.10 19.28 5.12
CA SER A 236 5.82 18.04 4.88
C SER A 236 6.55 18.05 3.53
N GLN A 237 5.91 18.59 2.48
CA GLN A 237 6.55 18.79 1.17
C GLN A 237 7.70 19.80 1.23
N ASP A 238 7.56 20.90 1.97
CA ASP A 238 8.63 21.88 2.18
C ASP A 238 9.84 21.28 2.91
N LEU A 239 9.60 20.27 3.76
CA LEU A 239 10.65 19.46 4.39
C LEU A 239 11.24 18.39 3.45
N GLY A 240 10.77 18.30 2.20
CA GLY A 240 11.26 17.39 1.16
C GLY A 240 10.69 15.99 1.21
N PHE A 241 9.49 15.80 1.75
CA PHE A 241 8.74 14.54 1.65
C PHE A 241 7.82 14.54 0.44
N THR A 242 7.62 13.38 -0.18
CA THR A 242 6.45 13.13 -1.01
C THR A 242 5.26 12.80 -0.11
N VAL A 243 4.04 13.06 -0.59
CA VAL A 243 2.84 12.87 0.24
C VAL A 243 1.82 11.96 -0.42
N THR A 244 1.15 11.15 0.40
CA THR A 244 -0.04 10.35 0.08
C THR A 244 -1.16 10.73 1.04
N VAL A 245 -2.39 10.32 0.76
CA VAL A 245 -3.54 10.68 1.59
C VAL A 245 -4.51 9.50 1.70
N HIS A 246 -4.85 9.07 2.93
CA HIS A 246 -6.07 8.30 3.14
C HIS A 246 -7.24 9.27 2.96
N ALA A 247 -8.05 9.05 1.94
CA ALA A 247 -9.01 10.01 1.42
C ALA A 247 -10.38 9.38 1.21
N ASP A 248 -11.42 10.08 1.61
CA ASP A 248 -12.80 9.78 1.27
C ASP A 248 -13.24 8.33 1.57
N GLN A 249 -12.74 7.76 2.68
CA GLN A 249 -13.16 6.42 3.10
C GLN A 249 -14.62 6.43 3.59
N PHE A 250 -14.98 7.36 4.47
CA PHE A 250 -16.33 7.49 5.03
C PHE A 250 -16.94 8.86 4.70
N THR A 251 -16.11 9.92 4.65
CA THR A 251 -16.53 11.29 4.38
C THR A 251 -15.69 11.91 3.28
N ILE A 252 -16.24 12.86 2.56
CA ILE A 252 -15.61 13.55 1.44
C ILE A 252 -14.65 14.65 1.91
N GLY A 253 -13.68 15.01 1.05
CA GLY A 253 -12.77 16.14 1.23
C GLY A 253 -11.30 15.77 1.18
N GLY A 254 -10.94 14.52 1.46
CA GLY A 254 -9.58 14.01 1.38
C GLY A 254 -9.03 14.03 -0.05
N ALA A 255 -9.81 13.57 -1.03
CA ALA A 255 -9.42 13.60 -2.43
C ALA A 255 -9.18 15.02 -2.96
N MET A 256 -9.98 15.98 -2.55
CA MET A 256 -9.77 17.39 -2.89
C MET A 256 -8.48 17.95 -2.27
N VAL A 257 -8.14 17.55 -1.04
CA VAL A 257 -6.85 17.90 -0.41
C VAL A 257 -5.70 17.26 -1.17
N ALA A 258 -5.78 15.96 -1.48
CA ALA A 258 -4.76 15.26 -2.26
C ALA A 258 -4.47 15.96 -3.59
N ALA A 259 -5.53 16.33 -4.32
CA ALA A 259 -5.42 17.10 -5.57
C ALA A 259 -4.78 18.48 -5.35
N ALA A 260 -5.20 19.21 -4.30
CA ALA A 260 -4.72 20.57 -4.03
C ALA A 260 -3.25 20.65 -3.60
N VAL A 261 -2.70 19.57 -3.04
CA VAL A 261 -1.27 19.48 -2.67
C VAL A 261 -0.43 18.75 -3.72
N GLY A 262 -1.03 18.18 -4.77
CA GLY A 262 -0.32 17.35 -5.74
C GLY A 262 0.26 16.08 -5.08
N ALA A 263 -0.54 15.38 -4.29
CA ALA A 263 -0.15 14.12 -3.69
C ALA A 263 0.16 13.06 -4.77
N ILE A 264 1.03 12.11 -4.46
CA ILE A 264 1.32 11.01 -5.41
C ILE A 264 0.15 10.03 -5.51
N SER A 265 -0.61 9.86 -4.42
CA SER A 265 -1.84 9.08 -4.42
C SER A 265 -2.88 9.61 -3.45
N ALA A 266 -4.14 9.25 -3.73
CA ALA A 266 -5.27 9.33 -2.82
C ALA A 266 -5.84 7.91 -2.69
N ASP A 267 -5.87 7.42 -1.46
CA ASP A 267 -6.10 6.03 -1.15
C ASP A 267 -7.46 5.86 -0.46
N HIS A 268 -8.19 4.77 -0.68
CA HIS A 268 -9.59 4.46 -0.31
C HIS A 268 -10.59 4.89 -1.37
N LEU A 269 -11.16 6.09 -1.30
CA LEU A 269 -12.06 6.72 -2.27
C LEU A 269 -13.48 6.13 -2.33
N GLU A 270 -13.91 5.36 -1.31
CA GLU A 270 -15.25 4.75 -1.26
C GLU A 270 -16.37 5.80 -1.35
N SER A 271 -16.16 6.98 -0.75
CA SER A 271 -17.14 8.09 -0.72
C SER A 271 -16.92 9.14 -1.80
N SER A 272 -15.92 8.98 -2.68
CA SER A 272 -15.55 9.97 -3.69
C SER A 272 -16.64 10.17 -4.74
N ARG A 273 -16.88 11.43 -5.13
CA ARG A 273 -17.85 11.86 -6.12
C ARG A 273 -17.16 12.19 -7.45
N ASP A 274 -17.94 12.50 -8.47
CA ASP A 274 -17.44 12.86 -9.81
C ASP A 274 -16.49 14.05 -9.80
N GLU A 275 -16.75 15.03 -8.93
CA GLU A 275 -15.90 16.21 -8.81
C GLU A 275 -14.55 15.88 -8.16
N ASP A 276 -14.54 14.97 -7.18
CA ASP A 276 -13.35 14.48 -6.49
C ASP A 276 -12.45 13.68 -7.47
N ILE A 277 -13.05 12.76 -8.24
CA ILE A 277 -12.36 11.99 -9.29
C ILE A 277 -11.74 12.92 -10.33
N ARG A 278 -12.51 13.93 -10.84
CA ARG A 278 -11.97 14.90 -11.79
C ARG A 278 -10.82 15.73 -11.22
N ALA A 279 -10.88 16.08 -9.94
CA ALA A 279 -9.80 16.80 -9.28
C ALA A 279 -8.51 15.96 -9.22
N LEU A 280 -8.60 14.68 -8.89
CA LEU A 280 -7.45 13.76 -8.91
C LEU A 280 -6.82 13.67 -10.31
N ILE A 281 -7.63 13.46 -11.35
CA ILE A 281 -7.16 13.37 -12.74
C ILE A 281 -6.44 14.65 -13.17
N ASN A 282 -7.05 15.82 -12.92
CA ASN A 282 -6.50 17.10 -13.34
C ASN A 282 -5.18 17.46 -12.65
N ASN A 283 -4.87 16.83 -11.53
CA ASN A 283 -3.65 17.04 -10.75
C ASN A 283 -2.69 15.85 -10.76
N ASP A 284 -2.91 14.88 -11.67
CA ASP A 284 -2.06 13.69 -11.86
C ASP A 284 -1.87 12.86 -10.56
N VAL A 285 -2.91 12.79 -9.73
CA VAL A 285 -2.94 12.00 -8.49
C VAL A 285 -3.44 10.59 -8.81
N THR A 286 -2.70 9.58 -8.40
CA THR A 286 -3.11 8.17 -8.56
C THR A 286 -4.22 7.83 -7.58
N ALA A 287 -5.30 7.24 -8.07
CA ALA A 287 -6.35 6.66 -7.26
C ALA A 287 -5.95 5.25 -6.81
N VAL A 288 -5.86 4.99 -5.52
CA VAL A 288 -5.56 3.67 -4.96
C VAL A 288 -6.79 3.16 -4.23
N VAL A 289 -7.44 2.14 -4.76
CA VAL A 289 -8.65 1.57 -4.17
C VAL A 289 -8.33 0.35 -3.31
N LEU A 290 -9.02 0.23 -2.17
CA LEU A 290 -8.69 -0.68 -1.09
C LEU A 290 -9.83 -1.65 -0.78
N PRO A 291 -10.11 -2.63 -1.65
CA PRO A 291 -11.29 -3.50 -1.49
C PRO A 291 -11.27 -4.33 -0.21
N GLY A 292 -10.09 -4.57 0.38
CA GLY A 292 -9.97 -5.25 1.68
C GLY A 292 -10.63 -4.49 2.81
N ALA A 293 -10.52 -3.16 2.83
CA ALA A 293 -11.18 -2.30 3.80
C ALA A 293 -12.71 -2.36 3.64
N SER A 294 -13.21 -2.20 2.42
CA SER A 294 -14.64 -2.27 2.10
C SER A 294 -15.24 -3.62 2.53
N LEU A 295 -14.57 -4.73 2.22
CA LEU A 295 -14.99 -6.09 2.65
C LEU A 295 -15.00 -6.22 4.17
N GLY A 296 -13.92 -5.84 4.83
CA GLY A 296 -13.78 -5.99 6.28
C GLY A 296 -14.72 -5.08 7.08
N LEU A 297 -15.11 -3.95 6.52
CA LEU A 297 -16.09 -3.02 7.12
C LEU A 297 -17.53 -3.32 6.71
N ALA A 298 -17.75 -4.21 5.74
CA ALA A 298 -19.04 -4.47 5.11
C ALA A 298 -19.65 -3.19 4.50
N GLY A 299 -18.79 -2.36 3.89
CA GLY A 299 -19.13 -1.13 3.18
C GLY A 299 -19.16 -1.31 1.66
N ASP A 300 -19.49 -0.23 0.98
CA ASP A 300 -19.43 -0.16 -0.48
C ASP A 300 -17.97 -0.17 -0.96
N PHE A 301 -17.73 -0.64 -2.17
CA PHE A 301 -16.42 -0.49 -2.83
C PHE A 301 -16.25 0.93 -3.35
N ALA A 302 -15.00 1.38 -3.43
CA ALA A 302 -14.68 2.57 -4.21
C ALA A 302 -15.16 2.39 -5.66
N PRO A 303 -15.65 3.46 -6.32
CA PRO A 303 -16.24 3.38 -7.66
C PRO A 303 -15.15 3.19 -8.74
N ALA A 304 -14.44 2.06 -8.69
CA ALA A 304 -13.21 1.81 -9.43
C ALA A 304 -13.43 1.82 -10.96
N ARG A 305 -14.55 1.25 -11.45
CA ARG A 305 -14.91 1.32 -12.87
C ARG A 305 -15.08 2.77 -13.36
N LYS A 306 -15.77 3.57 -12.56
CA LYS A 306 -16.01 4.98 -12.88
C LYS A 306 -14.71 5.80 -12.87
N ILE A 307 -13.83 5.53 -11.91
CA ILE A 307 -12.49 6.15 -11.82
C ILE A 307 -11.68 5.83 -13.07
N LEU A 308 -11.66 4.56 -13.48
CA LEU A 308 -10.94 4.11 -14.67
C LEU A 308 -11.52 4.67 -15.97
N ASP A 309 -12.86 4.66 -16.12
CA ASP A 309 -13.55 5.21 -17.31
C ASP A 309 -13.38 6.73 -17.45
N ALA A 310 -13.19 7.44 -16.34
CA ALA A 310 -12.87 8.86 -16.35
C ALA A 310 -11.42 9.15 -16.80
N GLY A 311 -10.59 8.13 -16.96
CA GLY A 311 -9.19 8.25 -17.41
C GLY A 311 -8.18 8.45 -16.30
N ALA A 312 -8.52 8.13 -15.03
CA ALA A 312 -7.59 8.18 -13.92
C ALA A 312 -6.54 7.06 -13.99
N CYS A 313 -5.38 7.32 -13.41
CA CYS A 313 -4.47 6.25 -13.01
C CYS A 313 -5.08 5.53 -11.81
N LEU A 314 -5.40 4.25 -11.96
CA LEU A 314 -6.02 3.42 -10.93
C LEU A 314 -5.05 2.32 -10.50
N ALA A 315 -4.87 2.16 -9.20
CA ALA A 315 -4.18 1.03 -8.58
C ALA A 315 -5.08 0.35 -7.55
N ILE A 316 -4.83 -0.93 -7.30
CA ILE A 316 -5.51 -1.72 -6.26
C ILE A 316 -4.45 -2.12 -5.24
N ALA A 317 -4.76 -1.95 -3.95
CA ALA A 317 -3.89 -2.39 -2.87
C ALA A 317 -4.68 -3.11 -1.77
N SER A 318 -3.98 -3.84 -0.89
CA SER A 318 -4.65 -4.75 0.06
C SER A 318 -5.19 -4.06 1.30
N ASP A 319 -4.64 -2.89 1.65
CA ASP A 319 -4.83 -2.27 2.96
C ASP A 319 -4.58 -3.25 4.13
N TRP A 320 -3.67 -4.21 3.97
CA TRP A 320 -3.49 -5.20 5.03
C TRP A 320 -3.17 -4.56 6.36
N ASN A 321 -4.14 -4.57 7.23
CA ASN A 321 -4.08 -4.01 8.58
C ASN A 321 -4.82 -4.92 9.57
N PRO A 322 -4.61 -4.78 10.89
CA PRO A 322 -5.25 -5.66 11.87
C PRO A 322 -6.75 -5.42 12.05
N GLY A 323 -7.28 -4.30 11.57
CA GLY A 323 -8.67 -3.86 11.81
C GLY A 323 -9.62 -4.18 10.67
N SER A 324 -9.56 -3.36 9.63
CA SER A 324 -10.50 -3.43 8.50
C SER A 324 -10.14 -4.50 7.48
N ALA A 325 -8.85 -4.76 7.23
CA ALA A 325 -8.40 -5.69 6.20
C ALA A 325 -7.38 -6.74 6.70
N PRO A 326 -7.74 -7.61 7.66
CA PRO A 326 -6.78 -8.54 8.26
C PRO A 326 -6.40 -9.72 7.36
N MET A 327 -7.07 -9.92 6.24
CA MET A 327 -6.83 -11.03 5.32
C MET A 327 -5.53 -10.88 4.53
N GLY A 328 -5.15 -9.66 4.10
CA GLY A 328 -3.92 -9.35 3.38
C GLY A 328 -3.72 -10.17 2.09
N ASP A 329 -4.77 -10.44 1.33
CA ASP A 329 -4.73 -11.20 0.08
C ASP A 329 -5.09 -10.28 -1.09
N LEU A 330 -4.08 -9.64 -1.67
CA LEU A 330 -4.24 -8.66 -2.75
C LEU A 330 -4.91 -9.28 -3.98
N LEU A 331 -4.53 -10.49 -4.37
CA LEU A 331 -5.06 -11.10 -5.59
C LEU A 331 -6.53 -11.47 -5.46
N LEU A 332 -6.93 -12.03 -4.31
CA LEU A 332 -8.34 -12.31 -4.03
C LEU A 332 -9.15 -11.01 -3.99
N GLN A 333 -8.65 -9.99 -3.33
CA GLN A 333 -9.31 -8.69 -3.24
C GLN A 333 -9.45 -8.04 -4.62
N SER A 334 -8.41 -8.11 -5.46
CA SER A 334 -8.45 -7.61 -6.85
C SER A 334 -9.48 -8.36 -7.69
N ALA A 335 -9.55 -9.68 -7.57
CA ALA A 335 -10.53 -10.50 -8.27
C ALA A 335 -11.97 -10.18 -7.84
N LEU A 336 -12.20 -9.98 -6.54
CA LEU A 336 -13.50 -9.56 -6.02
C LEU A 336 -13.91 -8.18 -6.54
N LEU A 337 -13.02 -7.18 -6.41
CA LEU A 337 -13.28 -5.83 -6.90
C LEU A 337 -13.58 -5.84 -8.41
N SER A 338 -12.76 -6.56 -9.20
CA SER A 338 -12.98 -6.67 -10.65
C SER A 338 -14.34 -7.25 -11.00
N ASN A 339 -14.82 -8.22 -10.22
CA ASN A 339 -16.13 -8.82 -10.44
C ASN A 339 -17.28 -7.87 -10.06
N PHE A 340 -17.16 -7.11 -8.98
CA PHE A 340 -18.17 -6.16 -8.52
C PHE A 340 -18.20 -4.89 -9.38
N GLU A 341 -17.04 -4.30 -9.64
CA GLU A 341 -16.87 -3.06 -10.39
C GLU A 341 -16.74 -3.25 -11.90
N LYS A 342 -16.67 -4.49 -12.39
CA LYS A 342 -16.52 -4.82 -13.84
C LYS A 342 -15.23 -4.26 -14.44
N LEU A 343 -14.14 -4.40 -13.73
CA LEU A 343 -12.81 -4.01 -14.21
C LEU A 343 -12.26 -5.02 -15.21
#